data_6cee01a9a6f49d88da881f87486b9b2e
#
_entry.id   6cee01a9a6f49d88da881f87486b9b2e
#
_cell.length_a   1.000
_cell.length_b   1.000
_cell.length_c   1.000
_cell.angle_alpha   90.00
_cell.angle_beta   90.00
_cell.angle_gamma   90.00
#
_symmetry.space_group_name_H-M   'P 1'
#
loop_
_entity.id
_entity.type
_entity.pdbx_description
1 polymer ?
#
loop_
_entity_poly.entity_id
_entity_poly.type
_entity_poly.pdbx_seq_one_letter_code
_entity_poly.pdbx_strand_id
1 'polypeptide(L)'
;PWQPLNWLNLNASFIGVRQDIRMYREGDYFGHFLYFANANATVLLPSDYSLEAQYNGVSRLYSGNSGIDPRHTFNLHLRKKWKDGRCVATLGVDNIFNRYNSYFSNVSSYSSQNRFELASSGRLMKLTFTWNFNHGKKSGAVTVEKKSASERSRIEGK
;
A
#
# COMPACT_ATOMS: atom_id res chain seq x y z
N PRO A 1 -11.47 -4.52 -6.46
CA PRO A 1 -12.29 -3.41 -6.00
C PRO A 1 -13.77 -3.79 -6.06
N TRP A 2 -14.49 -3.43 -5.05
CA TRP A 2 -15.94 -3.59 -4.96
C TRP A 2 -16.60 -2.21 -4.92
N GLN A 3 -17.59 -1.99 -5.77
CA GLN A 3 -18.33 -0.73 -5.89
C GLN A 3 -19.81 -0.98 -5.57
N PRO A 4 -20.19 -1.01 -4.29
CA PRO A 4 -21.59 -1.23 -3.91
C PRO A 4 -22.49 -0.06 -4.32
N LEU A 5 -21.92 1.13 -4.45
CA LEU A 5 -22.61 2.36 -4.82
C LEU A 5 -21.72 3.20 -5.75
N ASN A 6 -22.30 4.01 -6.61
CA ASN A 6 -21.55 4.84 -7.57
C ASN A 6 -20.58 5.85 -6.91
N TRP A 7 -20.82 6.19 -5.66
CA TRP A 7 -20.00 7.11 -4.87
C TRP A 7 -19.07 6.43 -3.87
N LEU A 8 -19.11 5.08 -3.76
CA LEU A 8 -18.32 4.32 -2.78
C LEU A 8 -17.51 3.23 -3.47
N ASN A 9 -16.19 3.32 -3.37
CA ASN A 9 -15.26 2.28 -3.80
C ASN A 9 -14.60 1.65 -2.57
N LEU A 10 -14.63 0.34 -2.50
CA LEU A 10 -14.02 -0.45 -1.44
C LEU A 10 -13.00 -1.42 -2.02
N ASN A 11 -11.89 -1.55 -1.34
CA ASN A 11 -10.89 -2.56 -1.61
C ASN A 11 -10.35 -3.10 -0.29
N ALA A 12 -10.26 -4.42 -0.18
CA ALA A 12 -9.68 -5.06 0.98
C ALA A 12 -8.84 -6.25 0.55
N SER A 13 -7.78 -6.51 1.27
CA SER A 13 -6.94 -7.69 1.13
C SER A 13 -6.55 -8.21 2.51
N PHE A 14 -6.50 -9.52 2.62
CA PHE A 14 -6.04 -10.20 3.81
C PHE A 14 -5.13 -11.35 3.38
N ILE A 15 -3.97 -11.43 4.00
CA ILE A 15 -3.01 -12.52 3.81
C ILE A 15 -2.70 -13.08 5.19
N GLY A 16 -3.01 -14.35 5.39
CA GLY A 16 -2.67 -15.08 6.60
C GLY A 16 -1.61 -16.12 6.29
N VAL A 17 -0.59 -16.20 7.11
CA VAL A 17 0.51 -17.16 6.96
C VAL A 17 0.79 -17.79 8.31
N ARG A 18 0.93 -19.12 8.35
CA ARG A 18 1.48 -19.80 9.51
C ARG A 18 3.00 -19.81 9.38
N GLN A 19 3.67 -19.28 10.38
CA GLN A 19 5.12 -19.29 10.47
C GLN A 19 5.53 -20.24 11.59
N ASP A 20 6.35 -21.22 11.28
CA ASP A 20 6.94 -22.13 12.22
C ASP A 20 8.41 -21.75 12.43
N ILE A 21 8.75 -21.37 13.65
CA ILE A 21 10.06 -20.80 14.00
C ILE A 21 10.80 -21.78 14.89
N ARG A 22 12.03 -22.09 14.47
CA ARG A 22 13.00 -22.79 15.31
C ARG A 22 13.98 -21.75 15.87
N MET A 23 14.09 -21.70 17.18
CA MET A 23 15.10 -20.88 17.84
C MET A 23 16.44 -21.63 17.91
N TYR A 24 17.52 -20.91 18.20
CA TYR A 24 18.89 -21.45 18.23
C TYR A 24 19.07 -22.53 19.32
N ARG A 25 18.24 -22.56 20.36
CA ARG A 25 18.23 -23.63 21.36
C ARG A 25 17.47 -24.84 20.82
N GLU A 26 18.09 -26.02 20.87
CA GLU A 26 17.41 -27.28 20.59
C GLU A 26 16.16 -27.40 21.47
N GLY A 27 15.01 -27.58 20.84
CA GLY A 27 13.71 -27.73 21.52
C GLY A 27 12.78 -26.51 21.51
N ASP A 28 13.28 -25.31 21.23
CA ASP A 28 12.44 -24.12 21.15
C ASP A 28 11.82 -23.98 19.74
N TYR A 29 10.68 -24.62 19.60
CA TYR A 29 9.84 -24.53 18.42
C TYR A 29 8.50 -23.91 18.78
N PHE A 30 8.08 -22.88 18.06
CA PHE A 30 6.73 -22.38 18.18
C PHE A 30 6.11 -22.01 16.84
N GLY A 31 4.82 -22.35 16.68
CA GLY A 31 4.02 -21.95 15.55
C GLY A 31 3.35 -20.62 15.84
N HIS A 32 3.44 -19.70 14.91
CA HIS A 32 2.80 -18.39 14.98
C HIS A 32 2.00 -18.11 13.71
N PHE A 33 0.78 -17.60 13.91
CA PHE A 33 -0.03 -17.11 12.79
C PHE A 33 0.23 -15.63 12.60
N LEU A 34 0.74 -15.29 11.43
CA LEU A 34 0.93 -13.90 11.04
C LEU A 34 -0.09 -13.49 9.98
N TYR A 35 -0.48 -12.23 10.00
CA TYR A 35 -1.37 -11.69 9.00
C TYR A 35 -0.94 -10.29 8.56
N PHE A 36 -1.32 -9.98 7.32
CA PHE A 36 -1.29 -8.66 6.72
C PHE A 36 -2.71 -8.35 6.26
N ALA A 37 -3.25 -7.24 6.72
CA ALA A 37 -4.59 -6.79 6.36
C ALA A 37 -4.52 -5.37 5.82
N ASN A 38 -5.12 -5.13 4.65
CA ASN A 38 -5.26 -3.80 4.08
C ASN A 38 -6.71 -3.60 3.71
N ALA A 39 -7.23 -2.42 3.99
CA ALA A 39 -8.53 -1.98 3.53
C ALA A 39 -8.45 -0.52 3.09
N ASN A 40 -9.11 -0.22 1.99
CA ASN A 40 -9.23 1.13 1.44
C ASN A 40 -10.69 1.40 1.10
N ALA A 41 -11.19 2.54 1.54
CA ALA A 41 -12.51 3.05 1.21
C ALA A 41 -12.37 4.45 0.61
N THR A 42 -12.89 4.65 -0.60
CA THR A 42 -12.93 5.95 -1.25
C THR A 42 -14.38 6.37 -1.42
N VAL A 43 -14.74 7.49 -0.82
CA VAL A 43 -16.05 8.13 -0.92
C VAL A 43 -15.94 9.30 -1.89
N LEU A 44 -16.69 9.26 -2.98
CA LEU A 44 -16.81 10.37 -3.92
C LEU A 44 -17.88 11.33 -3.39
N LEU A 45 -17.48 12.59 -3.20
CA LEU A 45 -18.33 13.65 -2.67
C LEU A 45 -18.69 14.63 -3.80
N PRO A 46 -19.77 15.42 -3.65
CA PRO A 46 -20.11 16.45 -4.60
C PRO A 46 -18.97 17.44 -4.87
N SER A 47 -19.01 18.12 -6.01
CA SER A 47 -18.04 19.13 -6.39
C SER A 47 -16.60 18.63 -6.47
N ASP A 48 -16.37 17.42 -6.98
CA ASP A 48 -15.06 16.81 -7.20
C ASP A 48 -14.19 16.63 -5.94
N TYR A 49 -14.82 16.52 -4.79
CA TYR A 49 -14.15 16.07 -3.57
C TYR A 49 -14.14 14.55 -3.52
N SER A 50 -13.12 13.99 -2.88
CA SER A 50 -13.10 12.59 -2.48
C SER A 50 -12.43 12.44 -1.12
N LEU A 51 -12.98 11.56 -0.31
CA LEU A 51 -12.43 11.17 0.99
C LEU A 51 -11.93 9.74 0.89
N GLU A 52 -10.68 9.53 1.21
CA GLU A 52 -10.04 8.21 1.22
C GLU A 52 -9.65 7.85 2.64
N ALA A 53 -10.13 6.70 3.11
CA ALA A 53 -9.77 6.10 4.37
C ALA A 53 -9.01 4.80 4.10
N GLN A 54 -7.82 4.68 4.66
CA GLN A 54 -6.96 3.52 4.47
C GLN A 54 -6.57 2.91 5.82
N TYR A 55 -6.74 1.61 5.93
CA TYR A 55 -6.30 0.80 7.06
C TYR A 55 -5.20 -0.15 6.63
N ASN A 56 -4.14 -0.25 7.43
CA ASN A 56 -3.08 -1.24 7.28
C ASN A 56 -2.84 -1.90 8.64
N GLY A 57 -2.98 -3.21 8.68
CA GLY A 57 -2.78 -4.03 9.86
C GLY A 57 -1.72 -5.09 9.60
N VAL A 58 -0.78 -5.22 10.52
CA VAL A 58 0.24 -6.27 10.51
C VAL A 58 0.29 -6.87 11.91
N SER A 59 0.25 -8.19 11.98
CA SER A 59 0.47 -8.91 13.23
C SER A 59 1.95 -8.87 13.63
N ARG A 60 2.27 -9.44 14.77
CA ARG A 60 3.67 -9.60 15.19
C ARG A 60 4.44 -10.42 14.16
N LEU A 61 5.60 -9.90 13.77
CA LEU A 61 6.54 -10.60 12.90
C LEU A 61 7.74 -11.06 13.71
N TYR A 62 8.17 -12.29 13.49
CA TYR A 62 9.36 -12.84 14.11
C TYR A 62 10.43 -13.12 13.06
N SER A 63 11.69 -12.87 13.44
CA SER A 63 12.87 -13.23 12.68
C SER A 63 13.92 -13.75 13.66
N GLY A 64 13.92 -15.05 13.87
CA GLY A 64 14.71 -15.67 14.95
C GLY A 64 14.34 -15.08 16.32
N ASN A 65 15.33 -14.56 17.05
CA ASN A 65 15.14 -13.97 18.38
C ASN A 65 14.67 -12.50 18.37
N SER A 66 14.42 -11.95 17.20
CA SER A 66 14.00 -10.55 17.03
C SER A 66 12.67 -10.48 16.31
N GLY A 67 12.04 -9.32 16.34
CA GLY A 67 10.82 -9.13 15.60
C GLY A 67 10.28 -7.72 15.66
N ILE A 68 9.07 -7.59 15.13
CA ILE A 68 8.33 -6.33 15.07
C ILE A 68 6.99 -6.55 15.76
N ASP A 69 6.63 -5.68 16.67
CA ASP A 69 5.34 -5.72 17.35
C ASP A 69 4.18 -5.44 16.38
N PRO A 70 2.98 -5.92 16.70
CA PRO A 70 1.79 -5.68 15.86
C PRO A 70 1.59 -4.19 15.64
N ARG A 71 1.25 -3.82 14.40
CA ARG A 71 0.97 -2.44 14.05
C ARG A 71 -0.32 -2.33 13.24
N HIS A 72 -1.16 -1.40 13.66
CA HIS A 72 -2.38 -1.02 12.98
C HIS A 72 -2.34 0.47 12.73
N THR A 73 -2.36 0.87 11.46
CA THR A 73 -2.36 2.28 11.06
C THR A 73 -3.63 2.61 10.30
N PHE A 74 -4.11 3.81 10.51
CA PHE A 74 -5.25 4.37 9.83
C PHE A 74 -4.87 5.72 9.24
N ASN A 75 -5.08 5.88 7.94
CA ASN A 75 -4.79 7.10 7.19
C ASN A 75 -6.09 7.68 6.67
N LEU A 76 -6.15 9.00 6.58
CA LEU A 76 -7.30 9.72 6.04
C LEU A 76 -6.82 10.83 5.12
N HIS A 77 -7.35 10.86 3.90
CA HIS A 77 -6.97 11.84 2.90
C HIS A 77 -8.22 12.48 2.30
N LEU A 78 -8.27 13.80 2.29
CA LEU A 78 -9.27 14.59 1.57
C LEU A 78 -8.63 15.15 0.31
N ARG A 79 -9.21 14.84 -0.83
CA ARG A 79 -8.75 15.29 -2.13
C ARG A 79 -9.79 16.19 -2.79
N LYS A 80 -9.33 17.26 -3.41
CA LYS A 80 -10.12 18.14 -4.27
C LYS A 80 -9.50 18.20 -5.65
N LYS A 81 -10.32 18.06 -6.70
CA LYS A 81 -9.91 18.24 -8.10
C LYS A 81 -10.53 19.49 -8.66
N TRP A 82 -9.82 20.18 -9.57
CA TRP A 82 -10.27 21.33 -10.33
C TRP A 82 -9.84 21.22 -11.79
N LYS A 83 -10.49 21.97 -12.64
CA LYS A 83 -10.15 22.09 -14.07
C LYS A 83 -10.04 20.71 -14.73
N ASP A 84 -11.07 19.89 -14.60
CA ASP A 84 -11.13 18.54 -15.17
C ASP A 84 -9.97 17.65 -14.72
N GLY A 85 -9.53 17.81 -13.47
CA GLY A 85 -8.46 17.02 -12.87
C GLY A 85 -7.04 17.53 -13.16
N ARG A 86 -6.88 18.69 -13.83
CA ARG A 86 -5.55 19.29 -14.05
C ARG A 86 -4.92 19.77 -12.75
N CYS A 87 -5.71 20.27 -11.82
CA CYS A 87 -5.26 20.67 -10.50
C CYS A 87 -5.85 19.74 -9.46
N VAL A 88 -5.01 19.26 -8.56
CA VAL A 88 -5.42 18.38 -7.46
C VAL A 88 -4.74 18.85 -6.19
N ALA A 89 -5.52 19.12 -5.14
CA ALA A 89 -5.00 19.26 -3.79
C ALA A 89 -5.41 18.08 -2.94
N THR A 90 -4.51 17.62 -2.11
CA THR A 90 -4.75 16.54 -1.16
C THR A 90 -4.24 16.97 0.21
N LEU A 91 -5.14 16.97 1.19
CA LEU A 91 -4.81 17.11 2.61
C LEU A 91 -4.92 15.71 3.23
N GLY A 92 -3.87 15.25 3.87
CA GLY A 92 -3.82 13.91 4.43
C GLY A 92 -3.23 13.88 5.83
N VAL A 93 -3.71 12.92 6.60
CA VAL A 93 -3.13 12.53 7.89
C VAL A 93 -2.84 11.04 7.82
N ASP A 94 -1.56 10.69 7.84
CA ASP A 94 -1.12 9.30 7.96
C ASP A 94 -0.96 8.94 9.44
N ASN A 95 -1.28 7.69 9.77
CA ASN A 95 -1.16 7.14 11.10
C ASN A 95 -1.86 8.01 12.16
N ILE A 96 -3.16 8.23 12.00
CA ILE A 96 -3.99 9.10 12.86
C ILE A 96 -3.82 8.78 14.35
N PHE A 97 -3.70 7.49 14.68
CA PHE A 97 -3.56 7.04 16.06
C PHE A 97 -2.14 7.14 16.62
N ASN A 98 -1.20 7.68 15.83
CA ASN A 98 0.20 7.90 16.22
C ASN A 98 0.89 6.62 16.73
N ARG A 99 0.71 5.51 16.02
CA ARG A 99 1.32 4.23 16.36
C ARG A 99 2.73 4.12 15.79
N TYR A 100 3.71 3.92 16.66
CA TYR A 100 5.11 3.76 16.25
C TYR A 100 5.42 2.32 15.85
N ASN A 101 6.43 2.14 15.01
CA ASN A 101 7.02 0.83 14.80
C ASN A 101 7.86 0.46 16.02
N SER A 102 7.48 -0.59 16.69
CA SER A 102 8.21 -1.12 17.84
C SER A 102 8.92 -2.42 17.42
N TYR A 103 10.21 -2.46 17.67
CA TYR A 103 11.07 -3.60 17.39
C TYR A 103 11.52 -4.20 18.72
N PHE A 104 11.63 -5.51 18.76
CA PHE A 104 12.16 -6.21 19.92
C PHE A 104 13.27 -7.18 19.52
N SER A 105 14.19 -7.40 20.45
CA SER A 105 15.23 -8.43 20.32
C SER A 105 15.39 -9.12 21.69
N ASN A 106 15.23 -10.43 21.69
CA ASN A 106 15.45 -11.26 22.85
C ASN A 106 16.87 -11.82 22.79
N VAL A 107 17.74 -11.42 23.70
CA VAL A 107 19.06 -12.01 23.81
C VAL A 107 18.96 -13.22 24.71
N SER A 108 18.98 -14.41 24.12
CA SER A 108 18.70 -15.68 24.80
C SER A 108 19.65 -16.05 25.95
N SER A 109 20.87 -15.46 25.98
CA SER A 109 21.86 -15.77 27.02
C SER A 109 21.59 -15.13 28.39
N TYR A 110 20.77 -14.08 28.47
CA TYR A 110 20.61 -13.27 29.69
C TYR A 110 19.16 -12.88 30.00
N SER A 111 18.16 -13.45 29.39
CA SER A 111 16.74 -13.06 29.55
C SER A 111 16.50 -11.56 29.34
N SER A 112 17.39 -10.87 28.61
CA SER A 112 17.22 -9.46 28.35
C SER A 112 16.40 -9.26 27.06
N GLN A 113 15.37 -8.42 27.18
CA GLN A 113 14.57 -7.99 26.07
C GLN A 113 14.86 -6.52 25.77
N ASN A 114 15.43 -6.24 24.62
CA ASN A 114 15.58 -4.88 24.14
C ASN A 114 14.40 -4.51 23.26
N ARG A 115 13.82 -3.35 23.49
CA ARG A 115 12.74 -2.79 22.68
C ARG A 115 13.10 -1.36 22.31
N PHE A 116 12.87 -1.00 21.06
CA PHE A 116 13.05 0.37 20.58
C PHE A 116 11.92 0.75 19.62
N GLU A 117 11.55 2.01 19.62
CA GLU A 117 10.53 2.57 18.77
C GLU A 117 11.14 3.52 17.73
N LEU A 118 10.65 3.43 16.50
CA LEU A 118 11.09 4.30 15.42
C LEU A 118 10.21 5.56 15.38
N ALA A 119 10.70 6.66 15.93
CA ALA A 119 9.97 7.92 16.01
C ALA A 119 9.51 8.46 14.63
N SER A 120 10.26 8.17 13.56
CA SER A 120 9.88 8.55 12.19
C SER A 120 8.62 7.85 11.66
N SER A 121 8.11 6.83 12.35
CA SER A 121 6.88 6.12 11.98
C SER A 121 5.61 6.69 12.62
N GLY A 122 5.71 7.83 13.30
CA GLY A 122 4.59 8.52 13.96
C GLY A 122 3.58 9.15 12.99
N ARG A 123 2.68 9.96 13.55
CA ARG A 123 1.68 10.69 12.77
C ARG A 123 2.35 11.68 11.81
N LEU A 124 1.86 11.73 10.57
CA LEU A 124 2.35 12.65 9.55
C LEU A 124 1.18 13.38 8.89
N MET A 125 1.22 14.71 8.92
CA MET A 125 0.31 15.56 8.16
C MET A 125 0.96 15.93 6.83
N LYS A 126 0.19 15.83 5.74
CA LYS A 126 0.65 16.11 4.37
C LYS A 126 -0.31 17.05 3.67
N LEU A 127 0.25 18.03 2.98
CA LEU A 127 -0.47 18.83 2.00
C LEU A 127 0.25 18.67 0.67
N THR A 128 -0.46 18.19 -0.33
CA THR A 128 0.08 17.97 -1.68
C THR A 128 -0.74 18.76 -2.67
N PHE A 129 -0.07 19.51 -3.54
CA PHE A 129 -0.68 20.16 -4.67
C PHE A 129 -0.03 19.68 -5.95
N THR A 130 -0.85 19.14 -6.85
CA THR A 130 -0.40 18.64 -8.15
C THR A 130 -1.04 19.45 -9.25
N TRP A 131 -0.22 19.93 -10.17
CA TRP A 131 -0.68 20.61 -11.37
C TRP A 131 -0.14 19.90 -12.60
N ASN A 132 -1.04 19.38 -13.42
CA ASN A 132 -0.70 18.69 -14.66
C ASN A 132 -0.70 19.68 -15.82
N PHE A 133 0.49 20.04 -16.29
CA PHE A 133 0.69 20.88 -17.47
C PHE A 133 0.64 19.98 -18.74
N ASN A 134 -0.53 19.76 -19.28
CA ASN A 134 -0.66 19.04 -20.54
C ASN A 134 -0.56 20.03 -21.71
N HIS A 135 0.66 20.36 -22.13
CA HIS A 135 0.95 21.08 -23.37
C HIS A 135 1.38 20.14 -24.50
N GLY A 136 1.24 18.83 -24.34
CA GLY A 136 1.51 17.85 -25.38
C GLY A 136 0.35 17.79 -26.38
N LYS A 137 0.64 17.93 -27.69
CA LYS A 137 -0.23 17.41 -28.76
C LYS A 137 -0.63 15.99 -28.34
N LYS A 138 -1.93 15.66 -28.39
CA LYS A 138 -2.37 14.26 -28.31
C LYS A 138 -1.52 13.52 -29.34
N SER A 139 -0.61 12.68 -28.88
CA SER A 139 0.06 11.71 -29.72
C SER A 139 -1.06 10.88 -30.32
N GLY A 140 -1.35 11.07 -31.60
CA GLY A 140 -2.29 10.21 -32.31
C GLY A 140 -1.84 8.78 -32.09
N ALA A 141 -2.77 7.88 -31.80
CA ALA A 141 -2.46 6.47 -31.72
C ALA A 141 -1.62 6.11 -32.91
N VAL A 142 -0.37 5.71 -32.70
CA VAL A 142 0.48 5.17 -33.76
C VAL A 142 -0.21 3.89 -34.18
N THR A 143 -0.92 3.95 -35.30
CA THR A 143 -1.43 2.76 -35.95
C THR A 143 -0.20 2.01 -36.42
N VAL A 144 0.23 1.04 -35.65
CA VAL A 144 1.26 0.09 -36.10
C VAL A 144 0.60 -0.73 -37.21
N GLU A 145 0.76 -0.29 -38.45
CA GLU A 145 0.44 -1.14 -39.56
C GLU A 145 1.28 -2.41 -39.44
N LYS A 146 0.59 -3.52 -39.24
CA LYS A 146 1.22 -4.83 -39.21
C LYS A 146 1.87 -5.06 -40.58
N LYS A 147 3.16 -4.83 -40.71
CA LYS A 147 3.99 -5.20 -41.87
C LYS A 147 3.96 -6.71 -42.18
N SER A 148 3.16 -7.50 -41.48
CA SER A 148 3.02 -8.93 -41.74
C SER A 148 2.21 -9.32 -42.95
N ALA A 149 1.49 -8.40 -43.61
CA ALA A 149 0.75 -8.69 -44.84
C ALA A 149 1.65 -8.63 -46.10
N SER A 150 2.66 -7.74 -46.09
CA SER A 150 3.58 -7.62 -47.22
C SER A 150 4.68 -8.68 -47.23
N GLU A 151 5.00 -9.28 -46.11
CA GLU A 151 5.97 -10.38 -46.03
C GLU A 151 5.36 -11.73 -46.44
N ARG A 152 4.07 -11.97 -46.17
CA ARG A 152 3.37 -13.17 -46.58
C ARG A 152 3.22 -13.25 -48.13
N SER A 153 2.97 -12.14 -48.81
CA SER A 153 2.87 -12.12 -50.26
C SER A 153 4.20 -12.37 -50.98
N ARG A 154 5.34 -12.18 -50.30
CA ARG A 154 6.67 -12.51 -50.86
C ARG A 154 7.04 -14.00 -50.74
N ILE A 155 6.38 -14.74 -49.87
CA ILE A 155 6.66 -16.16 -49.63
C ILE A 155 5.75 -17.06 -50.51
N GLU A 156 4.56 -16.57 -50.88
CA GLU A 156 3.62 -17.33 -51.72
C GLU A 156 3.82 -17.12 -53.24
N GLY A 157 4.82 -16.35 -53.65
CA GLY A 157 5.14 -16.04 -55.07
C GLY A 157 6.35 -16.79 -55.60
N LYS A 158 6.41 -18.13 -55.40
CA LYS A 158 7.30 -19.04 -56.16
C LYS A 158 6.52 -20.30 -56.49
#